data_6c6363b7bb5634565414d17ecc73f8b5
#
_entry.id   6c6363b7bb5634565414d17ecc73f8b5
#
_cell.length_a   1.000
_cell.length_b   1.000
_cell.length_c   1.000
_cell.angle_alpha   90.00
_cell.angle_beta   90.00
_cell.angle_gamma   90.00
#
_symmetry.space_group_name_H-M   'P 1'
#
loop_
_entity.id
_entity.type
_entity.pdbx_description
1 polymer ?
#
loop_
_entity_poly.entity_id
_entity_poly.type
_entity_poly.pdbx_seq_one_letter_code
_entity_poly.pdbx_strand_id
1 'polypeptide(L)'
;MQVSELTGFQNNITKTSELILKSDYHLFKDGIRPEWEDVQNKNGGKWAFQFKEKRSVPIDDLWLHVMLAAIGETLEKEGDSEVMGVVVNVRKGMYRIGVWTRTVGGSTKANAATGQPGRSAEEGRETLMEIGRRFKEVLRLPDREVVEFSGHTDAAQIGSSRVKAKFVV
;
A
#
# COMPACT_ATOMS: atom_id res chain seq x y z
N MET A 1 -3.29 10.18 -13.81
CA MET A 1 -3.90 9.19 -14.74
C MET A 1 -5.42 9.24 -14.54
N GLN A 2 -6.18 9.34 -15.61
CA GLN A 2 -7.65 9.31 -15.53
C GLN A 2 -8.15 7.85 -15.51
N VAL A 3 -9.38 7.63 -14.99
CA VAL A 3 -9.96 6.27 -14.90
C VAL A 3 -10.08 5.60 -16.28
N SER A 4 -10.38 6.38 -17.34
CA SER A 4 -10.43 5.88 -18.72
C SER A 4 -9.07 5.40 -19.24
N GLU A 5 -7.98 6.06 -18.85
CA GLU A 5 -6.62 5.66 -19.20
C GLU A 5 -6.21 4.39 -18.46
N LEU A 6 -6.63 4.24 -17.20
CA LEU A 6 -6.38 3.03 -16.42
C LEU A 6 -7.08 1.81 -17.02
N THR A 7 -8.33 1.96 -17.46
CA THR A 7 -9.08 0.86 -18.12
C THR A 7 -8.39 0.45 -19.42
N GLY A 8 -7.93 1.42 -20.22
CA GLY A 8 -7.15 1.15 -21.42
C GLY A 8 -5.82 0.45 -21.12
N PHE A 9 -5.13 0.87 -20.06
CA PHE A 9 -3.88 0.26 -19.60
C PHE A 9 -4.10 -1.19 -19.17
N GLN A 10 -5.12 -1.46 -18.34
CA GLN A 10 -5.42 -2.81 -17.86
C GLN A 10 -5.77 -3.80 -18.97
N ASN A 11 -6.45 -3.35 -20.02
CA ASN A 11 -6.79 -4.21 -21.15
C ASN A 11 -5.57 -4.58 -22.02
N ASN A 12 -4.45 -3.87 -21.86
CA ASN A 12 -3.24 -4.06 -22.67
C ASN A 12 -2.05 -4.64 -21.88
N ILE A 13 -2.22 -4.94 -20.59
CA ILE A 13 -1.18 -5.59 -19.77
C ILE A 13 -1.62 -7.01 -19.36
N THR A 14 -0.63 -7.84 -19.05
CA THR A 14 -0.88 -9.18 -18.51
C THR A 14 -1.67 -9.08 -17.20
N LYS A 15 -2.74 -9.87 -17.07
CA LYS A 15 -3.50 -9.94 -15.84
C LYS A 15 -2.65 -10.40 -14.68
N THR A 16 -2.94 -9.92 -13.47
CA THR A 16 -2.18 -10.30 -12.27
C THR A 16 -2.22 -11.83 -12.03
N SER A 17 -3.38 -12.45 -12.34
CA SER A 17 -3.56 -13.91 -12.25
C SER A 17 -2.68 -14.71 -13.20
N GLU A 18 -2.24 -14.12 -14.30
CA GLU A 18 -1.42 -14.74 -15.35
C GLU A 18 0.08 -14.45 -15.19
N LEU A 19 0.46 -13.61 -14.23
CA LEU A 19 1.86 -13.28 -13.98
C LEU A 19 2.65 -14.50 -13.52
N ILE A 20 3.89 -14.58 -13.99
CA ILE A 20 4.85 -15.59 -13.53
C ILE A 20 5.20 -15.39 -12.05
N LEU A 21 5.64 -16.46 -11.41
CA LEU A 21 6.06 -16.41 -10.01
C LEU A 21 7.23 -15.44 -9.81
N LYS A 22 7.20 -14.72 -8.70
CA LYS A 22 8.13 -13.66 -8.31
C LYS A 22 7.97 -12.36 -9.10
N SER A 23 6.86 -12.18 -9.82
CA SER A 23 6.51 -10.90 -10.42
C SER A 23 5.81 -9.98 -9.45
N ASP A 24 5.96 -8.69 -9.71
CA ASP A 24 5.32 -7.63 -8.94
C ASP A 24 4.75 -6.57 -9.89
N TYR A 25 3.57 -6.03 -9.58
CA TYR A 25 3.09 -4.78 -10.15
C TYR A 25 3.13 -3.68 -9.11
N HIS A 26 3.51 -2.50 -9.55
CA HIS A 26 3.62 -1.31 -8.73
C HIS A 26 2.87 -0.16 -9.38
N LEU A 27 2.12 0.60 -8.60
CA LEU A 27 1.53 1.87 -8.99
C LEU A 27 1.87 2.91 -7.93
N PHE A 28 2.73 3.86 -8.27
CA PHE A 28 3.24 4.88 -7.35
C PHE A 28 2.90 6.28 -7.86
N LYS A 29 2.88 7.26 -6.96
CA LYS A 29 2.78 8.67 -7.31
C LYS A 29 3.95 9.05 -8.21
N ASP A 30 3.72 10.00 -9.12
CA ASP A 30 4.73 10.48 -10.05
C ASP A 30 6.00 10.95 -9.30
N GLY A 31 7.16 10.60 -9.84
CA GLY A 31 8.46 10.92 -9.25
C GLY A 31 8.87 10.06 -8.06
N ILE A 32 8.05 9.11 -7.61
CA ILE A 32 8.39 8.20 -6.49
C ILE A 32 8.71 6.81 -7.05
N ARG A 33 9.92 6.32 -6.77
CA ARG A 33 10.33 4.97 -7.16
C ARG A 33 9.77 3.93 -6.19
N PRO A 34 9.35 2.74 -6.68
CA PRO A 34 8.84 1.65 -5.86
C PRO A 34 9.97 0.90 -5.13
N GLU A 35 10.85 1.66 -4.49
CA GLU A 35 12.04 1.20 -3.77
C GLU A 35 12.04 1.80 -2.36
N TRP A 36 12.42 1.02 -1.36
CA TRP A 36 12.46 1.48 0.04
C TRP A 36 13.59 2.51 0.27
N GLU A 37 14.60 2.56 -0.60
CA GLU A 37 15.68 3.55 -0.60
C GLU A 37 15.25 4.92 -1.12
N ASP A 38 14.12 5.01 -1.81
CA ASP A 38 13.60 6.30 -2.26
C ASP A 38 13.38 7.24 -1.07
N VAL A 39 13.75 8.51 -1.22
CA VAL A 39 13.67 9.51 -0.15
C VAL A 39 12.27 9.66 0.43
N GLN A 40 11.22 9.39 -0.35
CA GLN A 40 9.83 9.45 0.08
C GLN A 40 9.38 8.17 0.82
N ASN A 41 10.06 7.04 0.60
CA ASN A 41 9.71 5.74 1.17
C ASN A 41 10.56 5.34 2.36
N LYS A 42 11.83 5.81 2.43
CA LYS A 42 12.83 5.30 3.38
C LYS A 42 12.43 5.35 4.86
N ASN A 43 11.61 6.32 5.25
CA ASN A 43 11.11 6.48 6.62
C ASN A 43 9.67 5.94 6.78
N GLY A 44 9.16 5.30 5.76
CA GLY A 44 7.81 4.80 5.67
C GLY A 44 7.67 3.32 6.00
N GLY A 45 6.50 2.82 5.68
CA GLY A 45 6.15 1.43 5.86
C GLY A 45 5.08 0.99 4.86
N LYS A 46 4.50 -0.15 5.14
CA LYS A 46 3.43 -0.69 4.30
C LYS A 46 2.37 -1.38 5.13
N TRP A 47 1.13 -1.14 4.77
CA TRP A 47 0.02 -2.04 5.05
C TRP A 47 0.05 -3.19 4.07
N ALA A 48 -0.15 -4.42 4.51
CA ALA A 48 -0.17 -5.57 3.63
C ALA A 48 -1.15 -6.63 4.07
N PHE A 49 -1.77 -7.29 3.09
CA PHE A 49 -2.58 -8.49 3.29
C PHE A 49 -2.11 -9.61 2.36
N GLN A 50 -2.10 -10.83 2.89
CA GLN A 50 -1.64 -12.03 2.21
C GLN A 50 -2.81 -12.99 1.94
N PHE A 51 -3.10 -13.23 0.67
CA PHE A 51 -4.08 -14.22 0.23
C PHE A 51 -3.39 -15.58 0.03
N LYS A 52 -3.63 -16.53 0.93
CA LYS A 52 -2.94 -17.83 0.96
C LYS A 52 -3.48 -18.85 -0.05
N GLU A 53 -4.70 -18.66 -0.54
CA GLU A 53 -5.36 -19.59 -1.47
C GLU A 53 -5.58 -18.93 -2.83
N LYS A 54 -4.56 -18.98 -3.69
CA LYS A 54 -4.59 -18.31 -5.02
C LYS A 54 -5.83 -18.64 -5.86
N ARG A 55 -6.30 -19.88 -5.83
CA ARG A 55 -7.38 -20.35 -6.72
C ARG A 55 -8.75 -19.74 -6.44
N SER A 56 -9.00 -19.32 -5.21
CA SER A 56 -10.28 -18.74 -4.78
C SER A 56 -10.26 -17.21 -4.73
N VAL A 57 -9.11 -16.58 -5.03
CA VAL A 57 -8.94 -15.13 -4.91
C VAL A 57 -9.14 -14.46 -6.26
N PRO A 58 -10.12 -13.55 -6.39
CA PRO A 58 -10.33 -12.74 -7.60
C PRO A 58 -9.27 -11.61 -7.67
N ILE A 59 -8.00 -11.98 -7.83
CA ILE A 59 -6.86 -11.06 -7.68
C ILE A 59 -6.89 -9.92 -8.69
N ASP A 60 -7.37 -10.18 -9.91
CA ASP A 60 -7.43 -9.15 -10.95
C ASP A 60 -8.41 -8.02 -10.57
N ASP A 61 -9.59 -8.38 -10.03
CA ASP A 61 -10.58 -7.42 -9.55
C ASP A 61 -10.09 -6.68 -8.30
N LEU A 62 -9.49 -7.40 -7.36
CA LEU A 62 -8.94 -6.81 -6.13
C LEU A 62 -7.83 -5.82 -6.45
N TRP A 63 -6.91 -6.19 -7.35
CA TRP A 63 -5.84 -5.30 -7.79
C TRP A 63 -6.39 -4.05 -8.49
N LEU A 64 -7.39 -4.22 -9.37
CA LEU A 64 -8.07 -3.09 -10.00
C LEU A 64 -8.67 -2.14 -8.98
N HIS A 65 -9.41 -2.66 -7.99
CA HIS A 65 -10.03 -1.82 -6.95
C HIS A 65 -8.99 -1.05 -6.13
N VAL A 66 -7.87 -1.69 -5.80
CA VAL A 66 -6.77 -1.03 -5.07
C VAL A 66 -6.10 0.05 -5.91
N MET A 67 -5.87 -0.20 -7.20
CA MET A 67 -5.34 0.82 -8.11
C MET A 67 -6.30 2.01 -8.25
N LEU A 68 -7.60 1.76 -8.42
CA LEU A 68 -8.62 2.81 -8.50
C LEU A 68 -8.68 3.64 -7.20
N ALA A 69 -8.60 2.99 -6.05
CA ALA A 69 -8.57 3.66 -4.76
C ALA A 69 -7.32 4.53 -4.58
N ALA A 70 -6.16 4.07 -5.07
CA ALA A 70 -4.92 4.83 -5.03
C ALA A 70 -4.98 6.05 -5.96
N ILE A 71 -5.48 5.89 -7.20
CA ILE A 71 -5.61 6.99 -8.18
C ILE A 71 -6.65 8.02 -7.74
N GLY A 72 -7.77 7.54 -7.18
CA GLY A 72 -8.82 8.40 -6.65
C GLY A 72 -8.51 9.01 -5.29
N GLU A 73 -7.32 8.74 -4.72
CA GLU A 73 -6.88 9.20 -3.40
C GLU A 73 -7.86 8.89 -2.27
N THR A 74 -8.65 7.80 -2.42
CA THR A 74 -9.67 7.40 -1.43
C THR A 74 -9.10 6.56 -0.28
N LEU A 75 -7.84 6.12 -0.37
CA LEU A 75 -7.15 5.39 0.69
C LEU A 75 -6.74 6.26 1.88
N GLU A 76 -6.72 7.58 1.70
CA GLU A 76 -6.35 8.56 2.72
C GLU A 76 -7.34 9.72 2.75
N LYS A 77 -7.30 10.56 3.79
CA LYS A 77 -8.06 11.80 3.83
C LYS A 77 -7.44 12.83 2.91
N GLU A 78 -8.28 13.70 2.35
CA GLU A 78 -7.80 14.82 1.54
C GLU A 78 -6.77 15.65 2.30
N GLY A 79 -5.62 15.88 1.66
CA GLY A 79 -4.51 16.65 2.22
C GLY A 79 -3.49 15.85 3.03
N ASP A 80 -3.74 14.59 3.38
CA ASP A 80 -2.79 13.78 4.18
C ASP A 80 -1.50 13.47 3.43
N SER A 81 -1.55 13.23 2.13
CA SER A 81 -0.40 12.91 1.27
C SER A 81 0.54 11.85 1.86
N GLU A 82 -0.01 10.86 2.53
CA GLU A 82 0.72 9.80 3.22
C GLU A 82 0.93 8.57 2.34
N VAL A 83 -0.04 8.25 1.46
CA VAL A 83 0.04 7.11 0.55
C VAL A 83 1.00 7.42 -0.60
N MET A 84 2.03 6.60 -0.76
CA MET A 84 3.05 6.74 -1.81
C MET A 84 2.73 5.89 -3.04
N GLY A 85 2.18 4.71 -2.83
CA GLY A 85 1.82 3.80 -3.90
C GLY A 85 1.26 2.49 -3.40
N VAL A 86 0.90 1.63 -4.34
CA VAL A 86 0.35 0.29 -4.09
C VAL A 86 1.13 -0.76 -4.86
N VAL A 87 1.17 -1.96 -4.33
CA VAL A 87 1.96 -3.07 -4.86
C VAL A 87 1.15 -4.36 -4.80
N VAL A 88 1.21 -5.18 -5.84
CA VAL A 88 0.80 -6.58 -5.77
C VAL A 88 1.99 -7.48 -6.05
N ASN A 89 2.19 -8.46 -5.19
CA ASN A 89 3.25 -9.45 -5.31
C ASN A 89 2.67 -10.82 -5.64
N VAL A 90 3.20 -11.49 -6.66
CA VAL A 90 2.84 -12.85 -7.05
C VAL A 90 3.91 -13.81 -6.55
N ARG A 91 3.56 -14.70 -5.63
CA ARG A 91 4.48 -15.67 -5.02
C ARG A 91 3.91 -17.09 -5.14
N LYS A 92 4.74 -18.08 -4.83
CA LYS A 92 4.30 -19.48 -4.81
C LYS A 92 3.18 -19.66 -3.78
N GLY A 93 1.99 -20.04 -4.26
CA GLY A 93 0.82 -20.32 -3.39
C GLY A 93 0.11 -19.11 -2.82
N MET A 94 0.57 -17.86 -3.06
CA MET A 94 -0.08 -16.69 -2.47
C MET A 94 0.01 -15.43 -3.34
N TYR A 95 -0.93 -14.51 -3.12
CA TYR A 95 -0.81 -13.11 -3.51
C TYR A 95 -0.64 -12.24 -2.27
N ARG A 96 0.09 -11.15 -2.40
CA ARG A 96 0.16 -10.10 -1.37
C ARG A 96 -0.16 -8.77 -2.03
N ILE A 97 -1.09 -8.00 -1.46
CA ILE A 97 -1.36 -6.63 -1.85
C ILE A 97 -0.92 -5.73 -0.70
N GLY A 98 -0.31 -4.60 -1.03
CA GLY A 98 0.15 -3.64 -0.03
C GLY A 98 -0.02 -2.20 -0.45
N VAL A 99 -0.15 -1.31 0.54
CA VAL A 99 -0.16 0.14 0.43
C VAL A 99 1.07 0.68 1.12
N TRP A 100 1.90 1.41 0.40
CA TRP A 100 3.11 2.02 0.94
C TRP A 100 2.82 3.42 1.44
N THR A 101 3.39 3.75 2.59
CA THR A 101 3.21 5.05 3.24
C THR A 101 4.54 5.77 3.42
N ARG A 102 4.47 7.11 3.52
CA ARG A 102 5.65 7.98 3.70
C ARG A 102 6.27 7.84 5.07
N THR A 103 5.45 7.63 6.11
CA THR A 103 5.88 7.56 7.50
C THR A 103 5.42 6.26 8.18
N VAL A 104 5.88 6.05 9.39
CA VAL A 104 5.46 4.93 10.25
C VAL A 104 4.54 5.40 11.40
N GLY A 105 3.85 6.53 11.24
CA GLY A 105 2.90 7.06 12.22
C GLY A 105 3.53 7.83 13.37
N GLY A 106 4.73 8.35 13.19
CA GLY A 106 5.37 9.27 14.13
C GLY A 106 4.92 10.72 13.97
N SER A 107 5.41 11.59 14.86
CA SER A 107 5.28 13.02 14.71
C SER A 107 6.08 13.52 13.50
N THR A 108 5.56 14.53 12.81
CA THR A 108 6.26 15.20 11.71
C THR A 108 6.32 16.69 11.97
N LYS A 109 7.41 17.33 11.53
CA LYS A 109 7.52 18.80 11.52
C LYS A 109 6.81 19.34 10.28
N ALA A 110 6.35 20.59 10.37
CA ALA A 110 5.86 21.31 9.21
C ALA A 110 6.94 21.36 8.12
N ASN A 111 6.54 21.15 6.88
CA ASN A 111 7.42 21.22 5.72
C ASN A 111 7.04 22.45 4.88
N ALA A 112 7.84 23.50 4.99
CA ALA A 112 7.60 24.75 4.26
C ALA A 112 7.68 24.58 2.73
N ALA A 113 8.45 23.62 2.23
CA ALA A 113 8.57 23.37 0.79
C ALA A 113 7.33 22.72 0.17
N THR A 114 6.58 21.94 0.94
CA THR A 114 5.36 21.26 0.49
C THR A 114 4.09 21.89 1.05
N GLY A 115 4.21 22.86 1.98
CA GLY A 115 3.07 23.44 2.68
C GLY A 115 2.37 22.50 3.66
N GLN A 116 2.91 21.31 3.91
CA GLN A 116 2.32 20.35 4.83
C GLN A 116 2.51 20.79 6.28
N PRO A 117 1.43 20.83 7.09
CA PRO A 117 1.55 21.10 8.52
C PRO A 117 2.28 19.97 9.25
N GLY A 118 2.94 20.30 10.33
CA GLY A 118 3.42 19.30 11.26
C GLY A 118 2.25 18.59 11.94
N ARG A 119 2.47 17.36 12.39
CA ARG A 119 1.48 16.59 13.15
C ARG A 119 2.11 15.89 14.35
N SER A 120 1.31 15.63 15.37
CA SER A 120 1.69 14.84 16.53
C SER A 120 1.85 13.35 16.18
N ALA A 121 2.46 12.59 17.10
CA ALA A 121 2.55 11.14 16.93
C ALA A 121 1.17 10.45 16.97
N GLU A 122 0.24 11.00 17.74
CA GLU A 122 -1.13 10.48 17.83
C GLU A 122 -1.88 10.69 16.50
N GLU A 123 -1.84 11.89 15.95
CA GLU A 123 -2.41 12.19 14.63
C GLU A 123 -1.78 11.33 13.54
N GLY A 124 -0.44 11.18 13.55
CA GLY A 124 0.26 10.33 12.61
C GLY A 124 -0.16 8.86 12.68
N ARG A 125 -0.34 8.34 13.90
CA ARG A 125 -0.85 6.98 14.12
C ARG A 125 -2.28 6.83 13.61
N GLU A 126 -3.17 7.78 13.93
CA GLU A 126 -4.58 7.71 13.49
C GLU A 126 -4.69 7.81 11.97
N THR A 127 -3.88 8.65 11.30
CA THR A 127 -3.79 8.69 9.84
C THR A 127 -3.46 7.32 9.26
N LEU A 128 -2.44 6.63 9.80
CA LEU A 128 -2.08 5.29 9.33
C LEU A 128 -3.19 4.26 9.59
N MET A 129 -3.81 4.30 10.76
CA MET A 129 -4.90 3.39 11.11
C MET A 129 -6.09 3.58 10.17
N GLU A 130 -6.42 4.81 9.82
CA GLU A 130 -7.48 5.12 8.86
C GLU A 130 -7.16 4.57 7.46
N ILE A 131 -5.91 4.74 6.99
CA ILE A 131 -5.46 4.14 5.73
C ILE A 131 -5.62 2.62 5.76
N GLY A 132 -5.22 1.98 6.85
CA GLY A 132 -5.37 0.54 7.02
C GLY A 132 -6.84 0.07 6.96
N ARG A 133 -7.76 0.78 7.64
CA ARG A 133 -9.20 0.48 7.61
C ARG A 133 -9.77 0.61 6.20
N ARG A 134 -9.48 1.70 5.51
CA ARG A 134 -9.92 1.92 4.11
C ARG A 134 -9.36 0.87 3.17
N PHE A 135 -8.10 0.51 3.33
CA PHE A 135 -7.47 -0.57 2.56
C PHE A 135 -8.17 -1.93 2.80
N LYS A 136 -8.49 -2.25 4.04
CA LYS A 136 -9.26 -3.45 4.40
C LYS A 136 -10.64 -3.47 3.73
N GLU A 137 -11.33 -2.32 3.71
CA GLU A 137 -12.63 -2.17 3.02
C GLU A 137 -12.50 -2.35 1.50
N VAL A 138 -11.50 -1.77 0.87
CA VAL A 138 -11.23 -1.93 -0.58
C VAL A 138 -10.99 -3.39 -0.93
N LEU A 139 -10.29 -4.13 -0.08
CA LEU A 139 -10.06 -5.57 -0.23
C LEU A 139 -11.30 -6.41 0.14
N ARG A 140 -12.36 -5.80 0.66
CA ARG A 140 -13.59 -6.48 1.09
C ARG A 140 -13.32 -7.63 2.07
N LEU A 141 -12.36 -7.43 2.96
CA LEU A 141 -12.00 -8.45 3.94
C LEU A 141 -13.04 -8.51 5.09
N PRO A 142 -13.40 -9.71 5.54
CA PRO A 142 -14.23 -9.87 6.73
C PRO A 142 -13.51 -9.39 7.98
N ASP A 143 -14.26 -9.05 9.04
CA ASP A 143 -13.72 -8.51 10.30
C ASP A 143 -12.66 -9.38 10.94
N ARG A 144 -12.79 -10.71 10.80
CA ARG A 144 -11.82 -11.69 11.33
C ARG A 144 -10.44 -11.66 10.67
N GLU A 145 -10.36 -11.12 9.45
CA GLU A 145 -9.08 -10.98 8.75
C GLU A 145 -8.36 -9.71 9.21
N VAL A 146 -7.07 -9.80 9.32
CA VAL A 146 -6.23 -8.73 9.86
C VAL A 146 -5.27 -8.23 8.79
N VAL A 147 -5.26 -6.93 8.58
CA VAL A 147 -4.27 -6.24 7.76
C VAL A 147 -3.16 -5.73 8.67
N GLU A 148 -1.91 -5.96 8.29
CA GLU A 148 -0.74 -5.68 9.11
C GLU A 148 0.10 -4.54 8.53
N PHE A 149 0.61 -3.68 9.42
CA PHE A 149 1.55 -2.62 9.07
C PHE A 149 2.95 -2.91 9.60
N SER A 150 3.95 -2.74 8.73
CA SER A 150 5.37 -2.86 9.09
C SER A 150 6.20 -1.73 8.48
N GLY A 151 7.23 -1.26 9.20
CA GLY A 151 8.19 -0.30 8.66
C GLY A 151 9.10 -0.94 7.62
N HIS A 152 9.53 -0.16 6.62
CA HIS A 152 10.46 -0.65 5.59
C HIS A 152 11.83 -1.00 6.17
N THR A 153 12.34 -0.18 7.09
CA THR A 153 13.63 -0.40 7.76
C THR A 153 13.61 -1.69 8.58
N ASP A 154 12.51 -1.95 9.31
CA ASP A 154 12.37 -3.16 10.10
C ASP A 154 12.36 -4.40 9.19
N ALA A 155 11.67 -4.31 8.05
CA ALA A 155 11.60 -5.37 7.05
C ALA A 155 12.96 -5.67 6.41
N ALA A 156 13.79 -4.64 6.16
CA ALA A 156 15.11 -4.79 5.58
C ALA A 156 16.11 -5.44 6.56
N GLN A 157 16.02 -5.12 7.86
CA GLN A 157 16.97 -5.61 8.88
C GLN A 157 16.70 -7.06 9.30
N ILE A 158 15.44 -7.51 9.36
CA ILE A 158 15.06 -8.80 9.96
C ILE A 158 14.65 -9.83 8.90
N GLY A 159 14.39 -9.37 7.66
CA GLY A 159 13.76 -10.18 6.62
C GLY A 159 12.23 -10.16 6.73
N SER A 160 11.56 -9.98 5.58
CA SER A 160 10.14 -9.65 5.49
C SER A 160 9.15 -10.64 6.15
N SER A 161 9.58 -11.89 6.39
CA SER A 161 8.72 -12.94 6.97
C SER A 161 8.71 -12.99 8.51
N ARG A 162 9.56 -12.21 9.18
CA ARG A 162 9.74 -12.24 10.63
C ARG A 162 9.48 -10.88 11.30
N VAL A 163 9.13 -9.87 10.52
CA VAL A 163 8.84 -8.53 11.08
C VAL A 163 7.53 -8.59 11.85
N LYS A 164 7.59 -8.17 13.11
CA LYS A 164 6.40 -8.01 13.94
C LYS A 164 5.60 -6.81 13.41
N ALA A 165 4.30 -7.00 13.22
CA ALA A 165 3.41 -5.90 12.85
C ALA A 165 3.47 -4.79 13.89
N LYS A 166 3.61 -3.55 13.44
CA LYS A 166 3.59 -2.36 14.29
C LYS A 166 2.16 -1.94 14.61
N PHE A 167 1.27 -2.07 13.62
CA PHE A 167 -0.17 -1.83 13.75
C PHE A 167 -0.94 -2.93 13.04
N VAL A 168 -2.18 -3.13 13.46
CA VAL A 168 -3.14 -4.06 12.84
C VAL A 168 -4.54 -3.44 12.80
N VAL A 169 -5.31 -3.76 11.78
CA VAL A 169 -6.73 -3.38 11.63
C VAL A 169 -7.57 -4.55 11.15
#